data_2ae3bbe17bded49e0fe367a764098e8f
#
_entry.id   2ae3bbe17bded49e0fe367a764098e8f
#
_cell.length_a   1.000
_cell.length_b   1.000
_cell.length_c   1.000
_cell.angle_alpha   90.00
_cell.angle_beta   90.00
_cell.angle_gamma   90.00
#
_symmetry.space_group_name_H-M   'P 1'
#
loop_
_entity.id
_entity.type
_entity.pdbx_description
1 polymer ?
#
loop_
_entity_poly.entity_id
_entity_poly.type
_entity_poly.pdbx_seq_one_letter_code
_entity_poly.pdbx_strand_id
1 'polypeptide(L)'
;MTVQTSSPSAIEQIILPNVRDIGGFDVRRALPSAQWRMVGPFIFLDSFGPVVFRPGEGVDTRPHPHIGLSTISYLLQGEMLHRDSAGHIQQLRAGEINLMTAGRGIVHSERSSDPVRASGGRLKGFQAWVALPEAHEETDPGFQHLLAERIPLIQGDGASLSLLAGSLEGVQSPTQTVSDLFYADLQLQAGACYRLSAEHIERALYMVGGEVEVVGQPGRFGADRLVVLRPDSEVVLRAVGPTRLLLLGGEPLEGRRHIYWNFVSSRPERILQAAEDWRARRFPDVPGDDEFIPLPADSQVRWRFKATPFKVFT
;
A
#
# COMPACT_ATOMS: atom_id res chain seq x y z
N MET A 1 27.87 -18.65 -35.57
CA MET A 1 27.61 -18.51 -34.13
C MET A 1 26.66 -17.35 -33.97
N THR A 2 25.39 -17.65 -33.82
CA THR A 2 24.33 -16.63 -33.55
C THR A 2 24.42 -16.26 -32.09
N VAL A 3 24.88 -15.04 -31.79
CA VAL A 3 24.81 -14.47 -30.43
C VAL A 3 23.34 -14.28 -30.15
N GLN A 4 22.74 -15.14 -29.34
CA GLN A 4 21.45 -14.87 -28.72
C GLN A 4 21.66 -13.69 -27.76
N THR A 5 21.33 -12.49 -28.21
CA THR A 5 21.13 -11.36 -27.30
C THR A 5 19.89 -11.67 -26.48
N SER A 6 20.08 -12.17 -25.26
CA SER A 6 18.98 -12.28 -24.29
C SER A 6 18.43 -10.87 -24.07
N SER A 7 17.16 -10.67 -24.35
CA SER A 7 16.49 -9.42 -23.98
C SER A 7 16.73 -9.16 -22.48
N PRO A 8 17.01 -7.92 -22.08
CA PRO A 8 17.20 -7.61 -20.67
C PRO A 8 15.98 -8.05 -19.84
N SER A 9 16.22 -8.52 -18.62
CA SER A 9 15.13 -8.94 -17.75
C SER A 9 14.14 -7.80 -17.52
N ALA A 10 12.87 -8.06 -17.69
CA ALA A 10 11.81 -7.09 -17.34
C ALA A 10 11.62 -6.93 -15.82
N ILE A 11 12.28 -7.77 -15.04
CA ILE A 11 12.22 -7.76 -13.58
C ILE A 11 13.47 -7.08 -13.04
N GLU A 12 13.27 -6.06 -12.19
CA GLU A 12 14.34 -5.34 -11.51
C GLU A 12 14.69 -5.99 -10.18
N GLN A 13 13.66 -6.29 -9.37
CA GLN A 13 13.85 -6.82 -8.02
C GLN A 13 12.69 -7.73 -7.62
N ILE A 14 12.99 -8.75 -6.83
CA ILE A 14 12.00 -9.57 -6.12
C ILE A 14 12.19 -9.37 -4.63
N ILE A 15 11.12 -8.98 -3.94
CA ILE A 15 11.14 -8.70 -2.51
C ILE A 15 10.27 -9.73 -1.82
N LEU A 16 10.84 -10.42 -0.85
CA LEU A 16 10.11 -11.26 0.09
C LEU A 16 9.73 -10.41 1.29
N PRO A 17 8.43 -10.27 1.60
CA PRO A 17 7.96 -9.45 2.70
C PRO A 17 8.49 -9.95 4.05
N ASN A 18 8.78 -9.01 4.95
CA ASN A 18 9.12 -9.33 6.32
C ASN A 18 7.85 -9.43 7.17
N VAL A 19 7.76 -10.47 7.99
CA VAL A 19 6.69 -10.61 8.96
C VAL A 19 6.90 -9.60 10.10
N ARG A 20 5.82 -8.90 10.48
CA ARG A 20 5.79 -7.94 11.58
C ARG A 20 4.53 -8.17 12.40
N ASP A 21 4.70 -8.26 13.72
CA ASP A 21 3.59 -8.17 14.66
C ASP A 21 3.23 -6.68 14.85
N ILE A 22 1.95 -6.35 14.65
CA ILE A 22 1.42 -4.98 14.82
C ILE A 22 0.52 -4.85 16.06
N GLY A 23 0.56 -5.83 16.95
CA GLY A 23 -0.23 -5.85 18.17
C GLY A 23 -1.57 -6.55 18.00
N GLY A 24 -1.54 -7.87 17.88
CA GLY A 24 -2.73 -8.73 17.77
C GLY A 24 -2.76 -9.65 16.55
N PHE A 25 -2.05 -9.31 15.49
CA PHE A 25 -1.84 -10.19 14.33
C PHE A 25 -0.61 -9.77 13.52
N ASP A 26 -0.15 -10.72 12.71
CA ASP A 26 1.00 -10.52 11.84
C ASP A 26 0.62 -9.89 10.51
N VAL A 27 1.47 -8.97 10.04
CA VAL A 27 1.45 -8.43 8.68
C VAL A 27 2.71 -8.81 7.93
N ARG A 28 2.61 -8.87 6.61
CA ARG A 28 3.74 -9.09 5.70
C ARG A 28 4.08 -7.78 5.02
N ARG A 29 5.17 -7.15 5.47
CA ARG A 29 5.65 -5.86 4.96
C ARG A 29 6.54 -6.02 3.75
N ALA A 30 6.03 -5.60 2.58
CA ALA A 30 6.78 -5.59 1.33
C ALA A 30 7.55 -4.27 1.11
N LEU A 31 6.97 -3.14 1.51
CA LEU A 31 7.58 -1.82 1.45
C LEU A 31 7.49 -1.12 2.81
N PRO A 32 8.50 -0.34 3.24
CA PRO A 32 9.83 -0.31 2.67
C PRO A 32 10.62 -1.59 3.01
N SER A 33 11.46 -2.02 2.09
CA SER A 33 12.44 -3.08 2.32
C SER A 33 13.87 -2.51 2.37
N ALA A 34 14.82 -3.34 2.81
CA ALA A 34 16.24 -2.96 2.80
C ALA A 34 16.77 -2.74 1.37
N GLN A 35 16.19 -3.41 0.39
CA GLN A 35 16.60 -3.41 -1.00
C GLN A 35 15.83 -2.40 -1.85
N TRP A 36 14.57 -2.11 -1.48
CA TRP A 36 13.68 -1.24 -2.23
C TRP A 36 12.80 -0.42 -1.30
N ARG A 37 12.78 0.88 -1.48
CA ARG A 37 12.09 1.76 -0.53
C ARG A 37 10.70 2.17 -1.00
N MET A 38 10.53 2.43 -2.30
CA MET A 38 9.30 2.96 -2.89
C MET A 38 9.09 2.35 -4.27
N VAL A 39 7.84 2.33 -4.72
CA VAL A 39 7.43 2.06 -6.11
C VAL A 39 6.49 3.17 -6.54
N GLY A 40 6.92 4.05 -7.44
CA GLY A 40 6.25 5.32 -7.64
C GLY A 40 6.10 6.05 -6.31
N PRO A 41 4.93 6.58 -5.98
CA PRO A 41 4.69 7.23 -4.70
C PRO A 41 4.41 6.26 -3.54
N PHE A 42 4.30 4.94 -3.78
CA PHE A 42 4.04 3.94 -2.73
C PHE A 42 5.28 3.73 -1.86
N ILE A 43 5.24 4.22 -0.61
CA ILE A 43 6.33 4.14 0.36
C ILE A 43 6.14 3.02 1.40
N PHE A 44 4.95 2.44 1.44
CA PHE A 44 4.60 1.37 2.37
C PHE A 44 3.57 0.43 1.76
N LEU A 45 3.75 -0.88 1.99
CA LEU A 45 2.80 -1.91 1.62
C LEU A 45 2.85 -3.06 2.62
N ASP A 46 1.78 -3.24 3.36
CA ASP A 46 1.53 -4.40 4.20
C ASP A 46 0.37 -5.22 3.65
N SER A 47 0.53 -6.53 3.61
CA SER A 47 -0.58 -7.47 3.48
C SER A 47 -0.84 -8.14 4.82
N PHE A 48 -2.10 -8.35 5.16
CA PHE A 48 -2.50 -9.02 6.38
C PHE A 48 -3.54 -10.10 6.11
N GLY A 49 -3.52 -11.09 6.99
CA GLY A 49 -4.43 -12.23 6.94
C GLY A 49 -4.09 -13.31 5.90
N PRO A 50 -4.98 -14.31 5.77
CA PRO A 50 -6.24 -14.42 6.49
C PRO A 50 -6.02 -14.61 8.00
N VAL A 51 -6.61 -13.71 8.81
CA VAL A 51 -6.68 -13.84 10.27
C VAL A 51 -8.08 -14.31 10.65
N VAL A 52 -8.15 -15.20 11.60
CA VAL A 52 -9.43 -15.70 12.15
C VAL A 52 -9.55 -15.22 13.59
N PHE A 53 -10.56 -14.42 13.87
CA PHE A 53 -10.90 -13.95 15.20
C PHE A 53 -12.01 -14.83 15.81
N ARG A 54 -11.85 -15.19 17.06
CA ARG A 54 -12.90 -15.84 17.86
C ARG A 54 -13.87 -14.79 18.39
N PRO A 55 -15.07 -15.19 18.84
CA PRO A 55 -15.93 -14.30 19.60
C PRO A 55 -15.16 -13.63 20.77
N GLY A 56 -15.23 -12.30 20.84
CA GLY A 56 -14.49 -11.46 21.77
C GLY A 56 -13.17 -10.91 21.24
N GLU A 57 -12.62 -11.47 20.17
CA GLU A 57 -11.37 -11.01 19.52
C GLU A 57 -11.68 -10.07 18.35
N GLY A 58 -10.66 -9.31 17.91
CA GLY A 58 -10.77 -8.43 16.75
C GLY A 58 -9.52 -7.59 16.53
N VAL A 59 -9.57 -6.72 15.54
CA VAL A 59 -8.54 -5.70 15.31
C VAL A 59 -8.68 -4.59 16.33
N ASP A 60 -7.56 -4.16 16.88
CA ASP A 60 -7.45 -3.04 17.81
C ASP A 60 -6.23 -2.17 17.48
N THR A 61 -6.18 -1.63 16.28
CA THR A 61 -5.20 -0.61 15.93
C THR A 61 -5.65 0.71 16.55
N ARG A 62 -5.09 1.01 17.73
CA ARG A 62 -5.43 2.19 18.54
C ARG A 62 -5.05 3.48 17.81
N PRO A 63 -5.60 4.64 18.25
CA PRO A 63 -5.26 5.94 17.69
C PRO A 63 -3.76 6.17 17.53
N HIS A 64 -3.36 6.51 16.30
CA HIS A 64 -1.99 6.80 15.91
C HIS A 64 -1.97 7.86 14.81
N PRO A 65 -0.92 8.70 14.76
CA PRO A 65 -0.85 9.85 13.86
C PRO A 65 -0.18 9.51 12.54
N HIS A 66 -0.49 10.28 11.51
CA HIS A 66 0.21 10.32 10.23
C HIS A 66 0.45 11.75 9.78
N ILE A 67 1.52 11.99 9.04
CA ILE A 67 1.81 13.21 8.26
C ILE A 67 2.41 12.87 6.90
N GLY A 68 2.21 13.74 5.90
CA GLY A 68 2.91 13.74 4.61
C GLY A 68 2.61 12.54 3.70
N LEU A 69 1.53 11.82 3.97
CA LEU A 69 1.11 10.64 3.22
C LEU A 69 -0.41 10.54 3.10
N SER A 70 -0.87 9.66 2.23
CA SER A 70 -2.22 9.11 2.28
C SER A 70 -2.14 7.61 2.60
N THR A 71 -3.05 7.10 3.45
CA THR A 71 -3.24 5.65 3.65
C THR A 71 -4.31 5.16 2.70
N ILE A 72 -4.10 3.96 2.16
CA ILE A 72 -5.10 3.24 1.36
C ILE A 72 -5.33 1.89 2.02
N SER A 73 -6.53 1.68 2.56
CA SER A 73 -6.97 0.41 3.12
C SER A 73 -7.89 -0.30 2.12
N TYR A 74 -7.58 -1.54 1.77
CA TYR A 74 -8.35 -2.38 0.87
C TYR A 74 -8.57 -3.75 1.47
N LEU A 75 -9.81 -4.18 1.63
CA LEU A 75 -10.12 -5.48 2.21
C LEU A 75 -10.53 -6.49 1.14
N LEU A 76 -9.97 -7.70 1.26
CA LEU A 76 -10.36 -8.87 0.48
C LEU A 76 -11.38 -9.74 1.19
N GLN A 77 -11.41 -9.66 2.53
CA GLN A 77 -12.33 -10.42 3.39
C GLN A 77 -12.52 -9.70 4.72
N GLY A 78 -13.74 -9.73 5.23
CA GLY A 78 -14.09 -9.15 6.51
C GLY A 78 -14.45 -7.67 6.43
N GLU A 79 -14.40 -7.03 7.57
CA GLU A 79 -14.69 -5.60 7.72
C GLU A 79 -13.86 -4.97 8.84
N MET A 80 -13.69 -3.65 8.78
CA MET A 80 -12.95 -2.87 9.73
C MET A 80 -13.59 -1.49 9.89
N LEU A 81 -13.62 -0.94 11.11
CA LEU A 81 -14.16 0.38 11.42
C LEU A 81 -13.03 1.39 11.53
N HIS A 82 -13.01 2.35 10.65
CA HIS A 82 -12.13 3.52 10.70
C HIS A 82 -12.79 4.65 11.51
N ARG A 83 -12.00 5.30 12.36
CA ARG A 83 -12.32 6.59 12.98
C ARG A 83 -11.12 7.50 12.86
N ASP A 84 -11.34 8.82 12.66
CA ASP A 84 -10.24 9.77 12.61
C ASP A 84 -10.54 11.08 13.37
N SER A 85 -9.49 11.86 13.57
CA SER A 85 -9.55 13.13 14.29
C SER A 85 -10.23 14.26 13.52
N ALA A 86 -10.55 14.06 12.24
CA ALA A 86 -11.39 14.98 11.46
C ALA A 86 -12.90 14.66 11.63
N GLY A 87 -13.23 13.59 12.37
CA GLY A 87 -14.59 13.20 12.70
C GLY A 87 -15.21 12.18 11.75
N HIS A 88 -14.45 11.59 10.84
CA HIS A 88 -14.96 10.52 9.99
C HIS A 88 -15.10 9.23 10.79
N ILE A 89 -16.21 8.53 10.60
CA ILE A 89 -16.48 7.19 11.11
C ILE A 89 -17.00 6.39 9.93
N GLN A 90 -16.18 5.43 9.47
CA GLN A 90 -16.49 4.68 8.26
C GLN A 90 -16.21 3.20 8.43
N GLN A 91 -17.21 2.37 8.19
CA GLN A 91 -17.01 0.93 8.06
C GLN A 91 -16.47 0.62 6.65
N LEU A 92 -15.36 -0.12 6.60
CA LEU A 92 -14.77 -0.64 5.39
C LEU A 92 -15.08 -2.13 5.28
N ARG A 93 -15.66 -2.57 4.18
CA ARG A 93 -15.97 -3.98 3.90
C ARG A 93 -15.12 -4.54 2.77
N ALA A 94 -15.16 -5.86 2.64
CA ALA A 94 -14.47 -6.54 1.53
C ALA A 94 -14.89 -5.99 0.17
N GLY A 95 -13.91 -5.68 -0.68
CA GLY A 95 -14.09 -5.08 -2.00
C GLY A 95 -14.15 -3.55 -2.00
N GLU A 96 -14.28 -2.91 -0.85
CA GLU A 96 -14.30 -1.44 -0.71
C GLU A 96 -12.91 -0.88 -0.42
N ILE A 97 -12.75 0.42 -0.62
CA ILE A 97 -11.50 1.15 -0.36
C ILE A 97 -11.75 2.39 0.51
N ASN A 98 -10.87 2.60 1.49
CA ASN A 98 -10.73 3.86 2.20
C ASN A 98 -9.41 4.52 1.78
N LEU A 99 -9.44 5.81 1.47
CA LEU A 99 -8.27 6.65 1.29
C LEU A 99 -8.33 7.79 2.31
N MET A 100 -7.40 7.82 3.25
CA MET A 100 -7.25 8.90 4.22
C MET A 100 -5.99 9.70 3.88
N THR A 101 -6.14 10.96 3.51
CA THR A 101 -5.02 11.87 3.30
C THR A 101 -4.66 12.52 4.63
N ALA A 102 -3.43 12.29 5.09
CA ALA A 102 -2.96 12.85 6.35
C ALA A 102 -2.52 14.31 6.23
N GLY A 103 -1.89 14.67 5.10
CA GLY A 103 -1.40 16.02 4.89
C GLY A 103 -0.55 16.51 6.06
N ARG A 104 -0.88 17.68 6.61
CA ARG A 104 -0.19 18.27 7.76
C ARG A 104 -0.32 17.48 9.07
N GLY A 105 -1.29 16.55 9.17
CA GLY A 105 -1.44 15.66 10.30
C GLY A 105 -2.87 15.23 10.57
N ILE A 106 -3.06 13.95 10.80
CA ILE A 106 -4.31 13.32 11.22
C ILE A 106 -4.01 12.17 12.17
N VAL A 107 -4.93 11.89 13.08
CA VAL A 107 -4.91 10.70 13.94
C VAL A 107 -6.05 9.81 13.53
N HIS A 108 -5.82 8.50 13.45
CA HIS A 108 -6.91 7.56 13.19
C HIS A 108 -6.73 6.25 13.98
N SER A 109 -7.83 5.51 14.09
CA SER A 109 -7.87 4.14 14.60
C SER A 109 -8.61 3.23 13.63
N GLU A 110 -8.24 1.95 13.66
CA GLU A 110 -8.83 0.89 12.84
C GLU A 110 -9.18 -0.28 13.75
N ARG A 111 -10.48 -0.53 13.94
CA ARG A 111 -10.97 -1.51 14.89
C ARG A 111 -12.00 -2.45 14.28
N SER A 112 -12.16 -3.64 14.87
CA SER A 112 -13.36 -4.43 14.62
C SER A 112 -14.57 -3.75 15.22
N SER A 113 -15.70 -3.73 14.49
CA SER A 113 -16.98 -3.27 15.02
C SER A 113 -17.49 -4.20 16.13
N ASP A 114 -18.38 -3.72 17.00
CA ASP A 114 -18.96 -4.53 18.07
C ASP A 114 -19.64 -5.81 17.57
N PRO A 115 -20.43 -5.80 16.47
CA PRO A 115 -21.00 -7.02 15.92
C PRO A 115 -19.93 -8.05 15.49
N VAL A 116 -18.86 -7.60 14.82
CA VAL A 116 -17.74 -8.47 14.41
C VAL A 116 -17.02 -9.04 15.61
N ARG A 117 -16.77 -8.21 16.62
CA ARG A 117 -16.14 -8.65 17.86
C ARG A 117 -17.01 -9.68 18.58
N ALA A 118 -18.32 -9.47 18.66
CA ALA A 118 -19.24 -10.39 19.31
C ALA A 118 -19.33 -11.76 18.63
N SER A 119 -19.31 -11.78 17.30
CA SER A 119 -19.45 -13.02 16.51
C SER A 119 -18.12 -13.69 16.15
N GLY A 120 -17.01 -12.95 16.24
CA GLY A 120 -15.76 -13.30 15.57
C GLY A 120 -15.86 -13.11 14.06
N GLY A 121 -14.79 -13.44 13.34
CA GLY A 121 -14.79 -13.26 11.89
C GLY A 121 -13.45 -13.59 11.26
N ARG A 122 -13.33 -13.22 10.00
CA ARG A 122 -12.08 -13.32 9.25
C ARG A 122 -11.70 -11.97 8.68
N LEU A 123 -10.40 -11.71 8.60
CA LEU A 123 -9.88 -10.49 7.99
C LEU A 123 -8.73 -10.84 7.04
N LYS A 124 -8.78 -10.26 5.85
CA LYS A 124 -7.67 -10.27 4.89
C LYS A 124 -7.70 -8.97 4.09
N GLY A 125 -6.55 -8.33 3.93
CA GLY A 125 -6.49 -7.09 3.17
C GLY A 125 -5.08 -6.53 3.03
N PHE A 126 -5.05 -5.26 2.66
CA PHE A 126 -3.84 -4.50 2.41
C PHE A 126 -3.94 -3.11 3.00
N GLN A 127 -2.81 -2.65 3.52
CA GLN A 127 -2.57 -1.26 3.89
C GLN A 127 -1.41 -0.75 3.05
N ALA A 128 -1.67 0.24 2.22
CA ALA A 128 -0.64 0.95 1.47
C ALA A 128 -0.53 2.39 1.95
N TRP A 129 0.67 2.97 1.89
CA TRP A 129 0.86 4.40 2.06
C TRP A 129 1.45 4.98 0.80
N VAL A 130 0.83 6.06 0.36
CA VAL A 130 1.24 6.88 -0.76
C VAL A 130 1.85 8.16 -0.19
N ALA A 131 3.14 8.37 -0.38
CA ALA A 131 3.79 9.61 0.02
C ALA A 131 3.25 10.77 -0.83
N LEU A 132 3.04 11.92 -0.20
CA LEU A 132 2.58 13.10 -0.92
C LEU A 132 3.73 13.81 -1.62
N PRO A 133 3.47 14.45 -2.78
CA PRO A 133 4.39 15.42 -3.36
C PRO A 133 4.68 16.55 -2.35
N GLU A 134 5.88 17.14 -2.39
CA GLU A 134 6.31 18.16 -1.43
C GLU A 134 5.30 19.32 -1.29
N ALA A 135 4.74 19.76 -2.40
CA ALA A 135 3.72 20.83 -2.41
C ALA A 135 2.41 20.46 -1.69
N HIS A 136 2.19 19.17 -1.42
CA HIS A 136 0.97 18.64 -0.81
C HIS A 136 1.19 18.01 0.57
N GLU A 137 2.44 17.98 1.08
CA GLU A 137 2.74 17.37 2.39
C GLU A 137 2.00 18.05 3.55
N GLU A 138 1.71 19.35 3.44
CA GLU A 138 1.03 20.15 4.47
C GLU A 138 -0.42 20.50 4.09
N THR A 139 -1.03 19.78 3.15
CA THR A 139 -2.45 19.96 2.83
C THR A 139 -3.35 19.61 4.01
N ASP A 140 -4.60 20.07 3.98
CA ASP A 140 -5.59 19.67 4.97
C ASP A 140 -5.84 18.16 4.92
N PRO A 141 -6.07 17.51 6.08
CA PRO A 141 -6.52 16.14 6.14
C PRO A 141 -7.82 15.93 5.37
N GLY A 142 -7.96 14.75 4.76
CA GLY A 142 -9.17 14.39 4.02
C GLY A 142 -9.43 12.88 4.05
N PHE A 143 -10.68 12.52 3.75
CA PHE A 143 -11.11 11.13 3.73
C PHE A 143 -12.01 10.85 2.54
N GLN A 144 -11.80 9.71 1.90
CA GLN A 144 -12.63 9.21 0.81
C GLN A 144 -12.94 7.74 1.07
N HIS A 145 -14.19 7.35 0.84
CA HIS A 145 -14.65 5.98 0.85
C HIS A 145 -15.29 5.65 -0.50
N LEU A 146 -14.89 4.55 -1.11
CA LEU A 146 -15.45 4.09 -2.37
C LEU A 146 -16.02 2.68 -2.18
N LEU A 147 -17.32 2.57 -2.43
CA LEU A 147 -18.03 1.29 -2.41
C LEU A 147 -17.56 0.39 -3.56
N ALA A 148 -17.64 -0.91 -3.36
CA ALA A 148 -17.16 -1.92 -4.32
C ALA A 148 -17.78 -1.75 -5.72
N GLU A 149 -19.08 -1.43 -5.79
CA GLU A 149 -19.80 -1.22 -7.05
C GLU A 149 -19.44 0.07 -7.80
N ARG A 150 -18.71 0.98 -7.14
CA ARG A 150 -18.20 2.21 -7.74
C ARG A 150 -16.78 2.09 -8.27
N ILE A 151 -16.10 1.00 -7.96
CA ILE A 151 -14.72 0.72 -8.41
C ILE A 151 -14.81 0.30 -9.89
N PRO A 152 -14.10 0.99 -10.80
CA PRO A 152 -14.05 0.61 -12.20
C PRO A 152 -13.54 -0.82 -12.37
N LEU A 153 -14.26 -1.62 -13.15
CA LEU A 153 -13.97 -3.00 -13.44
C LEU A 153 -13.68 -3.16 -14.94
N ILE A 154 -12.46 -3.59 -15.26
CA ILE A 154 -12.02 -3.91 -16.62
C ILE A 154 -12.00 -5.44 -16.75
N GLN A 155 -12.72 -5.99 -17.73
CA GLN A 155 -12.84 -7.43 -17.91
C GLN A 155 -12.57 -7.84 -19.37
N GLY A 156 -11.90 -8.96 -19.57
CA GLY A 156 -11.65 -9.57 -20.87
C GLY A 156 -10.72 -10.77 -20.77
N ASP A 157 -10.87 -11.74 -21.66
CA ASP A 157 -9.96 -12.87 -21.87
C ASP A 157 -9.52 -13.62 -20.61
N GLY A 158 -10.46 -13.82 -19.68
CA GLY A 158 -10.19 -14.49 -18.40
C GLY A 158 -9.45 -13.62 -17.38
N ALA A 159 -9.33 -12.32 -17.61
CA ALA A 159 -8.81 -11.32 -16.69
C ALA A 159 -9.92 -10.42 -16.16
N SER A 160 -9.83 -10.03 -14.89
CA SER A 160 -10.71 -9.07 -14.23
C SER A 160 -9.86 -8.15 -13.36
N LEU A 161 -9.84 -6.85 -13.68
CA LEU A 161 -9.07 -5.84 -12.99
C LEU A 161 -10.00 -4.79 -12.37
N SER A 162 -9.92 -4.63 -11.06
CA SER A 162 -10.58 -3.55 -10.30
C SER A 162 -9.58 -2.43 -10.07
N LEU A 163 -9.82 -1.25 -10.67
CA LEU A 163 -8.95 -0.07 -10.51
C LEU A 163 -9.32 0.69 -9.23
N LEU A 164 -8.57 0.45 -8.16
CA LEU A 164 -8.82 0.96 -6.81
C LEU A 164 -8.54 2.46 -6.69
N ALA A 165 -7.42 2.92 -7.27
CA ALA A 165 -7.03 4.34 -7.23
C ALA A 165 -6.18 4.69 -8.45
N GLY A 166 -6.19 5.98 -8.84
CA GLY A 166 -5.41 6.52 -9.94
C GLY A 166 -5.94 6.15 -11.32
N SER A 167 -5.05 6.01 -12.30
CA SER A 167 -5.40 5.73 -13.70
C SER A 167 -4.57 4.60 -14.28
N LEU A 168 -5.18 3.77 -15.13
CA LEU A 168 -4.53 2.68 -15.85
C LEU A 168 -5.28 2.41 -17.15
N GLU A 169 -4.54 2.30 -18.28
CA GLU A 169 -5.08 1.94 -19.59
C GLU A 169 -6.28 2.80 -20.03
N GLY A 170 -6.20 4.11 -19.76
CA GLY A 170 -7.24 5.08 -20.13
C GLY A 170 -8.48 5.06 -19.21
N VAL A 171 -8.50 4.23 -18.17
CA VAL A 171 -9.54 4.20 -17.14
C VAL A 171 -9.06 4.97 -15.93
N GLN A 172 -9.96 5.74 -15.30
CA GLN A 172 -9.69 6.48 -14.07
C GLN A 172 -10.60 6.02 -12.94
N SER A 173 -10.00 5.77 -11.77
CA SER A 173 -10.75 5.53 -10.53
C SER A 173 -11.38 6.83 -10.01
N PRO A 174 -12.58 6.79 -9.44
CA PRO A 174 -13.17 7.92 -8.74
C PRO A 174 -12.38 8.35 -7.49
N THR A 175 -11.50 7.47 -6.96
CA THR A 175 -10.64 7.79 -5.82
C THR A 175 -9.60 8.82 -6.24
N GLN A 176 -9.70 10.03 -5.69
CA GLN A 176 -8.82 11.13 -6.05
C GLN A 176 -7.46 11.00 -5.37
N THR A 177 -6.40 11.09 -6.16
CA THR A 177 -5.01 11.10 -5.70
C THR A 177 -4.32 12.34 -6.22
N VAL A 178 -3.36 12.87 -5.47
CA VAL A 178 -2.55 14.04 -5.90
C VAL A 178 -1.29 13.63 -6.66
N SER A 179 -0.89 12.37 -6.53
CA SER A 179 0.21 11.78 -7.28
C SER A 179 -0.33 11.03 -8.48
N ASP A 180 0.41 11.04 -9.58
CA ASP A 180 0.14 10.18 -10.72
C ASP A 180 0.53 8.75 -10.35
N LEU A 181 -0.48 7.89 -10.23
CA LEU A 181 -0.33 6.52 -9.77
C LEU A 181 -1.43 5.61 -10.31
N PHE A 182 -1.25 4.31 -10.14
CA PHE A 182 -2.31 3.32 -10.21
C PHE A 182 -2.19 2.31 -9.06
N TYR A 183 -3.34 1.85 -8.59
CA TYR A 183 -3.46 0.76 -7.62
C TYR A 183 -4.65 -0.10 -8.04
N ALA A 184 -4.40 -1.38 -8.34
CA ALA A 184 -5.40 -2.25 -8.93
C ALA A 184 -5.33 -3.68 -8.40
N ASP A 185 -6.48 -4.34 -8.33
CA ASP A 185 -6.63 -5.76 -7.98
C ASP A 185 -6.92 -6.55 -9.26
N LEU A 186 -5.98 -7.38 -9.67
CA LEU A 186 -6.06 -8.20 -10.87
C LEU A 186 -6.33 -9.66 -10.51
N GLN A 187 -7.36 -10.23 -11.10
CA GLN A 187 -7.70 -11.66 -11.01
C GLN A 187 -7.60 -12.29 -12.39
N LEU A 188 -6.91 -13.42 -12.47
CA LEU A 188 -6.68 -14.17 -13.70
C LEU A 188 -7.20 -15.58 -13.55
N GLN A 189 -7.94 -16.06 -14.54
CA GLN A 189 -8.25 -17.48 -14.69
C GLN A 189 -7.00 -18.27 -15.09
N ALA A 190 -7.03 -19.59 -14.93
CA ALA A 190 -5.95 -20.46 -15.35
C ALA A 190 -5.64 -20.27 -16.86
N GLY A 191 -4.37 -20.04 -17.19
CA GLY A 191 -3.89 -19.80 -18.54
C GLY A 191 -4.18 -18.41 -19.11
N ALA A 192 -4.97 -17.57 -18.43
CA ALA A 192 -5.23 -16.21 -18.87
C ALA A 192 -3.96 -15.37 -18.86
N CYS A 193 -3.91 -14.43 -19.82
CA CYS A 193 -2.83 -13.46 -19.93
C CYS A 193 -3.35 -12.05 -19.64
N TYR A 194 -2.52 -11.22 -19.01
CA TYR A 194 -2.75 -9.80 -18.85
C TYR A 194 -1.50 -9.02 -19.27
N ARG A 195 -1.69 -8.03 -20.14
CA ARG A 195 -0.62 -7.14 -20.58
C ARG A 195 -0.65 -5.88 -19.72
N LEU A 196 0.37 -5.69 -18.89
CA LEU A 196 0.58 -4.45 -18.16
C LEU A 196 1.41 -3.49 -19.01
N SER A 197 0.82 -2.35 -19.35
CA SER A 197 1.47 -1.29 -20.12
C SER A 197 2.63 -0.66 -19.36
N ALA A 198 3.48 0.07 -20.09
CA ALA A 198 4.59 0.84 -19.53
C ALA A 198 4.23 2.33 -19.34
N GLU A 199 2.93 2.67 -19.25
CA GLU A 199 2.47 4.07 -19.12
C GLU A 199 2.92 4.76 -17.84
N HIS A 200 3.21 3.99 -16.78
CA HIS A 200 3.82 4.47 -15.55
C HIS A 200 5.27 4.02 -15.43
N ILE A 201 6.15 4.90 -14.97
CA ILE A 201 7.59 4.63 -14.89
C ILE A 201 7.90 3.50 -13.92
N GLU A 202 7.46 3.60 -12.67
CA GLU A 202 7.69 2.57 -11.65
C GLU A 202 6.45 1.71 -11.45
N ARG A 203 6.64 0.40 -11.52
CA ARG A 203 5.53 -0.57 -11.41
C ARG A 203 5.98 -1.80 -10.66
N ALA A 204 5.07 -2.35 -9.90
CA ALA A 204 5.26 -3.63 -9.23
C ALA A 204 3.96 -4.44 -9.18
N LEU A 205 4.12 -5.74 -8.95
CA LEU A 205 3.02 -6.66 -8.70
C LEU A 205 3.26 -7.38 -7.36
N TYR A 206 2.25 -7.38 -6.50
CA TYR A 206 2.25 -8.17 -5.26
C TYR A 206 1.38 -9.39 -5.45
N MET A 207 1.97 -10.57 -5.28
CA MET A 207 1.28 -11.85 -5.45
C MET A 207 0.43 -12.17 -4.23
N VAL A 208 -0.90 -12.11 -4.38
CA VAL A 208 -1.88 -12.38 -3.31
C VAL A 208 -2.17 -13.87 -3.17
N GLY A 209 -2.13 -14.58 -4.30
CA GLY A 209 -2.36 -16.03 -4.36
C GLY A 209 -2.26 -16.53 -5.79
N GLY A 210 -2.06 -17.84 -5.94
CA GLY A 210 -1.78 -18.45 -7.24
C GLY A 210 -0.34 -18.23 -7.69
N GLU A 211 -0.09 -18.32 -8.99
CA GLU A 211 1.25 -18.24 -9.57
C GLU A 211 1.18 -17.66 -10.99
N VAL A 212 2.09 -16.74 -11.32
CA VAL A 212 2.25 -16.17 -12.67
C VAL A 212 3.64 -16.43 -13.24
N GLU A 213 3.70 -16.47 -14.56
CA GLU A 213 4.91 -16.31 -15.36
C GLU A 213 4.91 -14.91 -15.96
N VAL A 214 6.05 -14.27 -16.01
CA VAL A 214 6.29 -13.09 -16.86
C VAL A 214 6.81 -13.62 -18.19
N VAL A 215 6.01 -13.46 -19.24
CA VAL A 215 6.33 -14.05 -20.57
C VAL A 215 7.68 -13.56 -21.05
N GLY A 216 8.52 -14.50 -21.49
CA GLY A 216 9.89 -14.21 -21.92
C GLY A 216 10.92 -14.09 -20.78
N GLN A 217 10.50 -14.23 -19.53
CA GLN A 217 11.39 -14.25 -18.35
C GLN A 217 11.40 -15.66 -17.73
N PRO A 218 12.56 -16.12 -17.22
CA PRO A 218 12.61 -17.41 -16.55
C PRO A 218 11.93 -17.34 -15.16
N GLY A 219 11.31 -18.45 -14.75
CA GLY A 219 10.75 -18.63 -13.42
C GLY A 219 9.26 -18.33 -13.34
N ARG A 220 8.74 -18.63 -12.14
CA ARG A 220 7.37 -18.42 -11.74
C ARG A 220 7.33 -17.67 -10.42
N PHE A 221 6.30 -16.84 -10.28
CA PHE A 221 6.15 -15.96 -9.12
C PHE A 221 4.87 -16.37 -8.38
N GLY A 222 5.05 -16.98 -7.22
CA GLY A 222 3.95 -17.41 -6.34
C GLY A 222 3.65 -16.38 -5.27
N ALA A 223 2.71 -16.72 -4.39
CA ALA A 223 2.19 -15.84 -3.34
C ALA A 223 3.27 -15.23 -2.42
N ASP A 224 2.88 -14.14 -1.76
CA ASP A 224 3.67 -13.43 -0.76
C ASP A 224 5.03 -12.94 -1.28
N ARG A 225 5.03 -12.26 -2.42
CA ARG A 225 6.21 -11.54 -2.95
C ARG A 225 5.81 -10.32 -3.73
N LEU A 226 6.64 -9.30 -3.65
CA LEU A 226 6.54 -8.10 -4.49
C LEU A 226 7.59 -8.20 -5.60
N VAL A 227 7.15 -8.17 -6.85
CA VAL A 227 8.01 -8.17 -8.04
C VAL A 227 8.02 -6.76 -8.61
N VAL A 228 9.16 -6.10 -8.54
CA VAL A 228 9.38 -4.77 -9.11
C VAL A 228 9.82 -4.92 -10.55
N LEU A 229 9.16 -4.20 -11.43
CA LEU A 229 9.42 -4.23 -12.87
C LEU A 229 10.40 -3.12 -13.27
N ARG A 230 11.16 -3.36 -14.32
CA ARG A 230 11.99 -2.30 -14.93
C ARG A 230 11.11 -1.23 -15.55
N PRO A 231 11.54 0.04 -15.48
CA PRO A 231 10.94 1.10 -16.28
C PRO A 231 10.89 0.71 -17.78
N ASP A 232 9.97 1.30 -18.51
CA ASP A 232 9.81 1.15 -19.97
C ASP A 232 9.63 -0.29 -20.50
N SER A 233 9.39 -1.26 -19.62
CA SER A 233 9.20 -2.67 -19.99
C SER A 233 7.72 -3.03 -19.96
N GLU A 234 7.08 -3.16 -21.10
CA GLU A 234 5.79 -3.84 -21.15
C GLU A 234 5.98 -5.31 -20.73
N VAL A 235 5.08 -5.79 -19.89
CA VAL A 235 5.10 -7.18 -19.44
C VAL A 235 3.77 -7.86 -19.71
N VAL A 236 3.85 -9.11 -20.12
CA VAL A 236 2.69 -10.00 -20.21
C VAL A 236 2.77 -10.98 -19.07
N LEU A 237 1.77 -10.96 -18.21
CA LEU A 237 1.59 -11.89 -17.11
C LEU A 237 0.74 -13.06 -17.59
N ARG A 238 1.18 -14.29 -17.39
CA ARG A 238 0.40 -15.50 -17.68
C ARG A 238 0.15 -16.27 -16.39
N ALA A 239 -1.12 -16.48 -16.06
CA ALA A 239 -1.51 -17.25 -14.88
C ALA A 239 -1.30 -18.74 -15.09
N VAL A 240 -0.60 -19.41 -14.17
CA VAL A 240 -0.42 -20.86 -14.20
C VAL A 240 -1.70 -21.58 -13.76
N GLY A 241 -2.37 -21.04 -12.76
CA GLY A 241 -3.69 -21.45 -12.26
C GLY A 241 -4.51 -20.22 -11.92
N PRO A 242 -5.67 -20.33 -11.29
CA PRO A 242 -6.40 -19.16 -10.81
C PRO A 242 -5.51 -18.32 -9.91
N THR A 243 -5.32 -17.04 -10.26
CA THR A 243 -4.32 -16.17 -9.64
C THR A 243 -4.92 -14.81 -9.31
N ARG A 244 -4.52 -14.25 -8.17
CA ARG A 244 -4.85 -12.88 -7.75
C ARG A 244 -3.59 -12.13 -7.36
N LEU A 245 -3.47 -10.92 -7.81
CA LEU A 245 -2.35 -10.04 -7.52
C LEU A 245 -2.80 -8.58 -7.41
N LEU A 246 -2.08 -7.77 -6.64
CA LEU A 246 -2.20 -6.33 -6.71
C LEU A 246 -1.15 -5.78 -7.67
N LEU A 247 -1.57 -4.85 -8.49
CA LEU A 247 -0.70 -4.02 -9.32
C LEU A 247 -0.63 -2.64 -8.68
N LEU A 248 0.58 -2.10 -8.59
CA LEU A 248 0.80 -0.77 -8.05
C LEU A 248 1.97 -0.09 -8.76
N GLY A 249 1.90 1.21 -8.86
CA GLY A 249 2.96 1.99 -9.48
C GLY A 249 2.56 3.44 -9.68
N GLY A 250 3.40 4.16 -10.39
CA GLY A 250 3.19 5.57 -10.69
C GLY A 250 4.48 6.26 -11.06
N GLU A 251 4.41 7.59 -11.13
CA GLU A 251 5.56 8.43 -11.36
C GLU A 251 6.40 8.55 -10.07
N PRO A 252 7.73 8.45 -10.16
CA PRO A 252 8.60 8.68 -9.01
C PRO A 252 8.45 10.11 -8.52
N LEU A 253 8.39 10.27 -7.18
CA LEU A 253 8.32 11.60 -6.58
C LEU A 253 9.67 12.32 -6.69
N GLU A 254 9.63 13.61 -7.00
CA GLU A 254 10.80 14.46 -6.94
C GLU A 254 11.34 14.55 -5.50
N GLY A 255 12.64 14.47 -5.36
CA GLY A 255 13.33 14.54 -4.08
C GLY A 255 13.15 13.30 -3.21
N ARG A 256 13.81 13.32 -2.08
CA ARG A 256 13.82 12.20 -1.15
C ARG A 256 12.65 12.28 -0.18
N ARG A 257 12.02 11.12 0.13
CA ARG A 257 11.09 10.99 1.25
C ARG A 257 11.77 10.29 2.40
N HIS A 258 11.64 10.90 3.58
CA HIS A 258 12.07 10.32 4.85
C HIS A 258 10.87 9.66 5.51
N ILE A 259 11.11 8.57 6.21
CA ILE A 259 10.10 7.85 6.98
C ILE A 259 10.62 7.55 8.37
N TYR A 260 9.84 7.87 9.36
CA TYR A 260 10.07 7.50 10.75
C TYR A 260 8.73 7.14 11.39
N TRP A 261 8.59 5.91 11.87
CA TRP A 261 7.34 5.35 12.39
C TRP A 261 6.21 5.55 11.38
N ASN A 262 5.21 6.39 11.69
CA ASN A 262 4.06 6.70 10.81
C ASN A 262 4.18 8.08 10.14
N PHE A 263 5.33 8.72 10.22
CA PHE A 263 5.57 10.05 9.66
C PHE A 263 6.41 9.96 8.39
N VAL A 264 5.96 10.66 7.36
CA VAL A 264 6.65 10.81 6.08
C VAL A 264 6.79 12.29 5.77
N SER A 265 7.94 12.72 5.29
CA SER A 265 8.15 14.07 4.76
C SER A 265 9.40 14.14 3.90
N SER A 266 9.47 15.10 2.99
CA SER A 266 10.68 15.52 2.28
C SER A 266 11.69 16.18 3.24
N ARG A 267 11.21 16.73 4.37
CA ARG A 267 11.98 17.47 5.37
C ARG A 267 12.14 16.69 6.67
N PRO A 268 13.37 16.27 7.03
CA PRO A 268 13.61 15.52 8.28
C PRO A 268 13.17 16.28 9.54
N GLU A 269 13.34 17.58 9.59
CA GLU A 269 12.93 18.44 10.70
C GLU A 269 11.42 18.43 10.92
N ARG A 270 10.62 18.29 9.86
CA ARG A 270 9.16 18.15 9.96
C ARG A 270 8.75 16.85 10.67
N ILE A 271 9.48 15.78 10.42
CA ILE A 271 9.28 14.50 11.11
C ILE A 271 9.62 14.62 12.60
N LEU A 272 10.74 15.29 12.92
CA LEU A 272 11.12 15.54 14.33
C LEU A 272 10.06 16.37 15.05
N GLN A 273 9.54 17.41 14.39
CA GLN A 273 8.45 18.21 14.92
C GLN A 273 7.19 17.38 15.17
N ALA A 274 6.79 16.53 14.21
CA ALA A 274 5.61 15.66 14.38
C ALA A 274 5.79 14.65 15.52
N ALA A 275 6.98 14.09 15.68
CA ALA A 275 7.30 13.20 16.78
C ALA A 275 7.19 13.91 18.15
N GLU A 276 7.65 15.15 18.25
CA GLU A 276 7.53 15.97 19.44
C GLU A 276 6.07 16.38 19.70
N ASP A 277 5.34 16.75 18.65
CA ASP A 277 3.91 17.06 18.74
C ASP A 277 3.10 15.87 19.26
N TRP A 278 3.42 14.66 18.80
CA TRP A 278 2.78 13.45 19.29
C TRP A 278 3.11 13.17 20.78
N ARG A 279 4.37 13.28 21.19
CA ARG A 279 4.77 13.12 22.60
C ARG A 279 4.06 14.12 23.50
N ALA A 280 3.92 15.35 23.05
CA ALA A 280 3.30 16.45 23.77
C ALA A 280 1.77 16.48 23.64
N ARG A 281 1.15 15.48 22.98
CA ARG A 281 -0.31 15.40 22.78
C ARG A 281 -0.89 16.63 22.09
N ARG A 282 -0.18 17.14 21.06
CA ARG A 282 -0.63 18.30 20.26
C ARG A 282 -1.41 17.92 19.01
N PHE A 283 -1.44 16.64 18.63
CA PHE A 283 -2.36 16.16 17.62
C PHE A 283 -3.79 16.12 18.19
N PRO A 284 -4.81 16.36 17.33
CA PRO A 284 -6.21 16.24 17.77
C PRO A 284 -6.55 14.79 18.14
N ASP A 285 -7.43 14.62 19.14
CA ASP A 285 -7.92 13.30 19.55
C ASP A 285 -8.92 12.74 18.52
N VAL A 286 -9.07 11.41 18.52
CA VAL A 286 -10.09 10.70 17.73
C VAL A 286 -11.39 10.67 18.52
N PRO A 287 -12.50 11.28 18.04
CA PRO A 287 -13.76 11.23 18.74
C PRO A 287 -14.24 9.81 19.00
N GLY A 288 -14.50 9.50 20.30
CA GLY A 288 -14.98 8.19 20.73
C GLY A 288 -13.92 7.08 20.75
N ASP A 289 -12.62 7.45 20.78
CA ASP A 289 -11.51 6.51 20.96
C ASP A 289 -10.38 7.19 21.77
N ASP A 290 -10.40 7.02 23.09
CA ASP A 290 -9.52 7.71 24.05
C ASP A 290 -8.14 7.04 24.21
N GLU A 291 -7.91 5.90 23.57
CA GLU A 291 -6.61 5.22 23.60
C GLU A 291 -5.61 5.89 22.64
N PHE A 292 -4.36 5.47 22.68
CA PHE A 292 -3.34 5.90 21.72
C PHE A 292 -2.17 4.91 21.69
N ILE A 293 -1.43 4.93 20.57
CA ILE A 293 -0.18 4.20 20.43
C ILE A 293 0.97 5.17 20.74
N PRO A 294 1.78 4.93 21.80
CA PRO A 294 2.94 5.78 22.06
C PRO A 294 3.98 5.62 20.96
N LEU A 295 4.82 6.64 20.78
CA LEU A 295 6.03 6.48 19.96
C LEU A 295 6.83 5.27 20.46
N PRO A 296 7.44 4.49 19.56
CA PRO A 296 8.31 3.39 19.96
C PRO A 296 9.33 3.86 21.00
N ALA A 297 9.43 3.10 22.10
CA ALA A 297 10.47 3.33 23.09
C ALA A 297 11.82 3.12 22.38
N ASP A 298 12.71 4.08 22.54
CA ASP A 298 14.07 4.00 22.03
C ASP A 298 14.21 3.83 20.50
N SER A 299 13.56 4.65 19.88
CA SER A 299 14.18 5.22 18.73
C SER A 299 15.31 6.15 19.21
N GLN A 300 16.43 5.60 19.65
CA GLN A 300 17.66 6.28 19.32
C GLN A 300 17.63 6.40 17.81
N VAL A 301 17.00 7.45 17.34
CA VAL A 301 17.04 7.93 15.98
C VAL A 301 18.50 8.31 15.72
N ARG A 302 19.35 7.29 15.63
CA ARG A 302 20.61 7.39 14.93
C ARG A 302 20.17 7.50 13.48
N TRP A 303 19.80 8.72 13.11
CA TRP A 303 19.69 9.15 11.74
C TRP A 303 21.02 8.84 11.07
N ARG A 304 21.23 7.56 10.72
CA ARG A 304 22.26 7.20 9.78
C ARG A 304 21.76 7.69 8.43
N PHE A 305 21.92 8.97 8.19
CA PHE A 305 21.96 9.54 6.86
C PHE A 305 23.16 8.92 6.12
N LYS A 306 23.05 7.65 5.73
CA LYS A 306 23.90 7.12 4.69
C LYS A 306 23.34 7.72 3.40
N ALA A 307 23.97 8.79 2.96
CA ALA A 307 23.89 9.21 1.58
C ALA A 307 24.34 8.01 0.73
N THR A 308 23.41 7.31 0.13
CA THR A 308 23.74 6.38 -0.95
C THR A 308 23.74 7.23 -2.21
N PRO A 309 24.86 7.35 -2.93
CA PRO A 309 24.88 8.15 -4.14
C PRO A 309 23.94 7.52 -5.18
N PHE A 310 23.15 8.37 -5.81
CA PHE A 310 22.38 8.01 -6.99
C PHE A 310 23.34 7.47 -8.06
N LYS A 311 23.09 6.27 -8.57
CA LYS A 311 23.60 5.90 -9.87
C LYS A 311 22.72 6.61 -10.91
N VAL A 312 23.25 7.71 -11.43
CA VAL A 312 22.76 8.30 -12.67
C VAL A 312 23.13 7.31 -13.76
N PHE A 313 22.17 6.65 -14.34
CA PHE A 313 22.37 5.93 -15.59
C PHE A 313 22.34 6.98 -16.71
N THR A 314 23.50 7.27 -17.28
CA THR A 314 23.67 7.96 -18.57
C THR A 314 23.51 6.95 -19.70
#